data_ec597fe42a8bda030472ac5821f53d5e
#
_entry.id   ec597fe42a8bda030472ac5821f53d5e
#
_cell.length_a   1.000
_cell.length_b   1.000
_cell.length_c   1.000
_cell.angle_alpha   90.00
_cell.angle_beta   90.00
_cell.angle_gamma   90.00
#
_symmetry.space_group_name_H-M   'P 1'
#
loop_
_entity.id
_entity.type
_entity.pdbx_description
1 polymer ?
#
loop_
_entity_poly.entity_id
_entity_poly.type
_entity_poly.pdbx_seq_one_letter_code
_entity_poly.pdbx_strand_id
1 'polypeptide(L)'
;MAAGDSAPQAMAEVIRTEPLVAWRQLTAIDQSGGTATWSGEHTLGVHATAEGENCVAAGNLLAASGVPIAMVNAFVGLLDGELGDRLVAALEEGLRAGGEAGPVHSAGLIIVSDVSWPVTDLRVDWSEDPVIDLDALWRLWRPQANAYRVRALDPAAAPSYGVAGDEGAI
;
A
#
# COMPACT_ATOMS: atom_id res chain seq x y z
N MET A 1 12.71 7.46 -9.84
CA MET A 1 13.27 6.24 -10.49
C MET A 1 12.97 6.17 -11.99
N ALA A 2 12.60 7.28 -12.61
CA ALA A 2 12.33 7.34 -14.07
C ALA A 2 13.56 7.04 -14.95
N ALA A 3 14.76 7.06 -14.40
CA ALA A 3 16.03 6.85 -15.12
C ALA A 3 16.61 5.44 -14.95
N GLY A 4 15.89 4.50 -14.32
CA GLY A 4 16.41 3.16 -14.02
C GLY A 4 17.27 3.12 -12.75
N ASP A 5 17.23 4.15 -11.92
CA ASP A 5 17.94 4.16 -10.65
C ASP A 5 17.40 3.10 -9.70
N SER A 6 18.28 2.51 -8.90
CA SER A 6 17.89 1.67 -7.77
C SER A 6 17.25 2.51 -6.66
N ALA A 7 16.49 1.87 -5.78
CA ALA A 7 15.85 2.57 -4.65
C ALA A 7 16.85 3.36 -3.79
N PRO A 8 18.04 2.83 -3.42
CA PRO A 8 19.06 3.61 -2.72
C PRO A 8 19.59 4.82 -3.50
N GLN A 9 19.77 4.69 -4.83
CA GLN A 9 20.24 5.81 -5.67
C GLN A 9 19.21 6.91 -5.75
N ALA A 10 17.92 6.56 -5.99
CA ALA A 10 16.83 7.51 -6.02
C ALA A 10 16.65 8.21 -4.65
N MET A 11 16.73 7.44 -3.56
CA MET A 11 16.67 8.00 -2.20
C MET A 11 17.80 8.99 -1.93
N ALA A 12 19.03 8.65 -2.28
CA ALA A 12 20.20 9.53 -2.10
C ALA A 12 20.02 10.85 -2.87
N GLU A 13 19.47 10.79 -4.09
CA GLU A 13 19.20 12.01 -4.88
C GLU A 13 18.11 12.88 -4.25
N VAL A 14 17.04 12.29 -3.74
CA VAL A 14 16.00 13.05 -3.02
C VAL A 14 16.57 13.70 -1.77
N ILE A 15 17.34 12.95 -0.97
CA ILE A 15 17.98 13.48 0.26
C ILE A 15 18.89 14.69 -0.07
N ARG A 16 19.61 14.62 -1.19
CA ARG A 16 20.51 15.69 -1.62
C ARG A 16 19.78 16.93 -2.12
N THR A 17 18.62 16.78 -2.73
CA THR A 17 17.93 17.86 -3.45
C THR A 17 16.72 18.42 -2.72
N GLU A 18 16.12 17.67 -1.78
CA GLU A 18 14.96 18.15 -1.02
C GLU A 18 15.39 19.05 0.15
N PRO A 19 15.12 20.34 0.11
CA PRO A 19 15.60 21.28 1.14
C PRO A 19 14.97 21.04 2.51
N LEU A 20 13.81 20.36 2.58
CA LEU A 20 13.10 20.07 3.82
C LEU A 20 13.17 18.57 4.20
N VAL A 21 14.18 17.85 3.71
CA VAL A 21 14.33 16.41 3.93
C VAL A 21 14.44 16.03 5.43
N ALA A 22 14.93 16.95 6.26
CA ALA A 22 14.98 16.75 7.72
C ALA A 22 13.58 16.56 8.36
N TRP A 23 12.50 16.97 7.68
CA TRP A 23 11.10 16.83 8.11
C TRP A 23 10.39 15.65 7.43
N ARG A 24 11.07 14.88 6.60
CA ARG A 24 10.45 13.83 5.79
C ARG A 24 10.80 12.46 6.35
N GLN A 25 9.81 11.56 6.25
CA GLN A 25 10.04 10.13 6.30
C GLN A 25 9.69 9.57 4.93
N LEU A 26 10.61 8.84 4.32
CA LEU A 26 10.52 8.39 2.93
C LEU A 26 10.79 6.89 2.86
N THR A 27 10.08 6.24 1.96
CA THR A 27 10.37 4.87 1.54
C THR A 27 10.45 4.80 0.03
N ALA A 28 11.25 3.89 -0.48
CA ALA A 28 11.32 3.59 -1.90
C ALA A 28 11.46 2.08 -2.12
N ILE A 29 10.88 1.61 -3.21
CA ILE A 29 11.08 0.25 -3.73
C ILE A 29 11.30 0.35 -5.24
N ASP A 30 12.30 -0.34 -5.78
CA ASP A 30 12.57 -0.39 -7.19
C ASP A 30 11.98 -1.64 -7.87
N GLN A 31 12.10 -1.71 -9.20
CA GLN A 31 11.56 -2.82 -9.99
C GLN A 31 12.22 -4.17 -9.71
N SER A 32 13.39 -4.17 -9.08
CA SER A 32 14.10 -5.38 -8.66
C SER A 32 13.72 -5.83 -7.24
N GLY A 33 12.84 -5.07 -6.57
CA GLY A 33 12.46 -5.29 -5.17
C GLY A 33 13.47 -4.72 -4.17
N GLY A 34 14.50 -4.00 -4.64
CA GLY A 34 15.43 -3.27 -3.78
C GLY A 34 14.71 -2.15 -3.03
N THR A 35 15.03 -1.96 -1.76
CA THR A 35 14.36 -0.99 -0.88
C THR A 35 15.33 0.08 -0.39
N ALA A 36 14.77 1.21 0.03
CA ALA A 36 15.49 2.26 0.76
C ALA A 36 14.55 3.00 1.69
N THR A 37 15.06 3.44 2.84
CA THR A 37 14.32 4.21 3.82
C THR A 37 15.11 5.44 4.26
N TRP A 38 14.37 6.47 4.65
CA TRP A 38 14.90 7.68 5.26
C TRP A 38 13.95 8.20 6.32
N SER A 39 14.49 8.60 7.48
CA SER A 39 13.76 9.37 8.49
C SER A 39 14.60 10.57 8.87
N GLY A 40 14.09 11.77 8.59
CA GLY A 40 14.74 13.02 8.95
C GLY A 40 14.75 13.25 10.46
N GLU A 41 15.65 14.10 10.94
CA GLU A 41 15.83 14.38 12.38
C GLU A 41 14.62 15.04 13.05
N HIS A 42 13.71 15.64 12.24
CA HIS A 42 12.48 16.25 12.68
C HIS A 42 11.24 15.39 12.41
N THR A 43 11.40 14.09 12.11
CA THR A 43 10.29 13.15 12.01
C THR A 43 9.57 13.07 13.36
N LEU A 44 8.23 13.22 13.35
CA LEU A 44 7.44 13.40 14.56
C LEU A 44 7.30 12.12 15.39
N GLY A 45 7.46 12.26 16.70
CA GLY A 45 7.18 11.22 17.69
C GLY A 45 8.08 9.99 17.56
N VAL A 46 7.59 8.86 18.04
CA VAL A 46 8.26 7.58 17.79
C VAL A 46 8.10 7.25 16.32
N HIS A 47 9.21 7.07 15.62
CA HIS A 47 9.24 6.72 14.22
C HIS A 47 10.17 5.54 13.98
N ALA A 48 9.84 4.73 13.00
CA ALA A 48 10.63 3.56 12.62
C ALA A 48 10.40 3.21 11.16
N THR A 49 11.32 2.43 10.62
CA THR A 49 11.23 1.81 9.30
C THR A 49 11.59 0.34 9.40
N ALA A 50 11.09 -0.46 8.47
CA ALA A 50 11.49 -1.85 8.32
C ALA A 50 11.49 -2.23 6.84
N GLU A 51 12.44 -3.08 6.47
CA GLU A 51 12.62 -3.57 5.11
C GLU A 51 12.51 -5.10 5.11
N GLY A 52 11.92 -5.66 4.07
CA GLY A 52 11.79 -7.09 3.85
C GLY A 52 11.87 -7.41 2.37
N GLU A 53 11.73 -8.68 2.02
CA GLU A 53 11.77 -9.10 0.63
C GLU A 53 10.64 -8.46 -0.17
N ASN A 54 11.00 -7.60 -1.15
CA ASN A 54 10.07 -6.86 -2.00
C ASN A 54 9.05 -6.00 -1.23
N CYS A 55 9.40 -5.54 -0.04
CA CYS A 55 8.52 -4.66 0.74
C CYS A 55 9.30 -3.75 1.69
N VAL A 56 8.67 -2.62 2.02
CA VAL A 56 9.18 -1.65 2.98
C VAL A 56 8.01 -1.05 3.74
N ALA A 57 8.17 -0.84 5.03
CA ALA A 57 7.21 -0.17 5.89
C ALA A 57 7.87 0.99 6.65
N ALA A 58 7.12 2.04 6.88
CA ALA A 58 7.52 3.19 7.70
C ALA A 58 6.32 3.74 8.45
N GLY A 59 6.58 4.32 9.59
CA GLY A 59 5.57 5.04 10.37
C GLY A 59 6.22 6.07 11.28
N ASN A 60 5.45 7.08 11.61
CA ASN A 60 5.78 8.09 12.61
C ASN A 60 4.58 8.28 13.54
N LEU A 61 4.75 9.02 14.65
CA LEU A 61 3.76 9.09 15.72
C LEU A 61 3.28 7.70 16.21
N LEU A 62 4.16 6.72 16.12
CA LEU A 62 3.87 5.33 16.48
C LEU A 62 3.72 5.16 18.00
N ALA A 63 2.90 4.22 18.42
CA ALA A 63 2.84 3.77 19.80
C ALA A 63 4.14 3.03 20.22
N ALA A 64 4.77 2.33 19.28
CA ALA A 64 6.03 1.62 19.49
C ALA A 64 6.86 1.51 18.20
N SER A 65 8.19 1.46 18.32
CA SER A 65 9.09 1.31 17.17
C SER A 65 9.00 -0.06 16.48
N GLY A 66 8.37 -1.04 17.11
CA GLY A 66 8.17 -2.38 16.55
C GLY A 66 7.05 -2.49 15.50
N VAL A 67 6.25 -1.43 15.29
CA VAL A 67 5.12 -1.48 14.35
C VAL A 67 5.54 -1.78 12.92
N PRO A 68 6.51 -1.10 12.28
CA PRO A 68 6.87 -1.40 10.89
C PRO A 68 7.44 -2.81 10.68
N ILE A 69 8.21 -3.35 11.63
CA ILE A 69 8.72 -4.71 11.47
C ILE A 69 7.62 -5.77 11.62
N ALA A 70 6.60 -5.52 12.44
CA ALA A 70 5.42 -6.38 12.52
C ALA A 70 4.64 -6.38 11.18
N MET A 71 4.47 -5.20 10.56
CA MET A 71 3.86 -5.07 9.23
C MET A 71 4.63 -5.86 8.15
N VAL A 72 5.94 -5.70 8.11
CA VAL A 72 6.81 -6.42 7.15
C VAL A 72 6.71 -7.93 7.36
N ASN A 73 6.76 -8.40 8.61
CA ASN A 73 6.65 -9.83 8.92
C ASN A 73 5.31 -10.41 8.47
N ALA A 74 4.21 -9.71 8.67
CA ALA A 74 2.89 -10.12 8.20
C ALA A 74 2.82 -10.18 6.67
N PHE A 75 3.35 -9.17 5.99
CA PHE A 75 3.40 -9.12 4.53
C PHE A 75 4.21 -10.28 3.94
N VAL A 76 5.40 -10.54 4.47
CA VAL A 76 6.29 -11.61 3.98
C VAL A 76 5.76 -12.99 4.37
N GLY A 77 5.09 -13.11 5.52
CA GLY A 77 4.55 -14.38 6.01
C GLY A 77 3.35 -14.91 5.20
N LEU A 78 2.62 -14.07 4.47
CA LEU A 78 1.44 -14.45 3.68
C LEU A 78 1.82 -14.67 2.20
N LEU A 79 2.62 -15.70 1.92
CA LEU A 79 3.18 -15.96 0.59
C LEU A 79 2.13 -16.29 -0.49
N ASP A 80 1.07 -17.00 -0.14
CA ASP A 80 0.02 -17.45 -1.08
C ASP A 80 -1.11 -16.42 -1.25
N GLY A 81 -1.05 -15.27 -0.56
CA GLY A 81 -2.03 -14.19 -0.67
C GLY A 81 -1.82 -13.33 -1.92
N GLU A 82 -2.91 -12.80 -2.48
CA GLU A 82 -2.80 -11.71 -3.44
C GLU A 82 -2.15 -10.49 -2.80
N LEU A 83 -1.60 -9.57 -3.61
CA LEU A 83 -0.92 -8.37 -3.09
C LEU A 83 -1.80 -7.58 -2.11
N GLY A 84 -3.10 -7.43 -2.40
CA GLY A 84 -4.04 -6.74 -1.50
C GLY A 84 -4.25 -7.46 -0.18
N ASP A 85 -4.35 -8.81 -0.18
CA ASP A 85 -4.44 -9.60 1.06
C ASP A 85 -3.22 -9.36 1.95
N ARG A 86 -2.02 -9.35 1.35
CA ARG A 86 -0.76 -9.13 2.06
C ARG A 86 -0.64 -7.71 2.62
N LEU A 87 -1.11 -6.70 1.87
CA LEU A 87 -1.07 -5.30 2.30
C LEU A 87 -2.08 -5.04 3.43
N VAL A 88 -3.29 -5.60 3.34
CA VAL A 88 -4.31 -5.48 4.41
C VAL A 88 -3.82 -6.19 5.68
N ALA A 89 -3.28 -7.42 5.55
CA ALA A 89 -2.72 -8.14 6.69
C ALA A 89 -1.57 -7.37 7.37
N ALA A 90 -0.74 -6.67 6.58
CA ALA A 90 0.31 -5.81 7.12
C ALA A 90 -0.26 -4.64 7.95
N LEU A 91 -1.32 -3.97 7.46
CA LEU A 91 -1.99 -2.90 8.20
C LEU A 91 -2.63 -3.41 9.50
N GLU A 92 -3.32 -4.55 9.45
CA GLU A 92 -3.92 -5.19 10.62
C GLU A 92 -2.88 -5.54 11.69
N GLU A 93 -1.73 -6.09 11.26
CA GLU A 93 -0.66 -6.44 12.19
C GLU A 93 0.03 -5.19 12.74
N GLY A 94 0.18 -4.13 11.92
CA GLY A 94 0.66 -2.84 12.38
C GLY A 94 -0.22 -2.25 13.49
N LEU A 95 -1.55 -2.31 13.32
CA LEU A 95 -2.51 -1.88 14.34
C LEU A 95 -2.40 -2.75 15.60
N ARG A 96 -2.29 -4.08 15.45
CA ARG A 96 -2.12 -5.03 16.56
C ARG A 96 -0.82 -4.84 17.35
N ALA A 97 0.24 -4.42 16.65
CA ALA A 97 1.54 -4.09 17.25
C ALA A 97 1.56 -2.73 17.98
N GLY A 98 0.43 -2.01 17.99
CA GLY A 98 0.23 -0.75 18.69
C GLY A 98 -0.23 0.40 17.79
N GLY A 99 -0.02 0.33 16.48
CA GLY A 99 -0.42 1.37 15.54
C GLY A 99 0.22 2.73 15.83
N GLU A 100 -0.55 3.79 15.70
CA GLU A 100 -0.18 5.14 16.11
C GLU A 100 -0.39 5.36 17.61
N ALA A 101 0.27 6.35 18.18
CA ALA A 101 0.11 6.75 19.59
C ALA A 101 -1.25 7.42 19.88
N GLY A 102 -2.02 7.73 18.85
CA GLY A 102 -3.38 8.27 18.89
C GLY A 102 -4.36 7.40 18.09
N PRO A 103 -5.63 7.79 18.04
CA PRO A 103 -6.63 7.06 17.27
C PRO A 103 -6.33 7.15 15.77
N VAL A 104 -6.49 6.03 15.07
CA VAL A 104 -6.41 5.96 13.59
C VAL A 104 -7.84 6.06 13.06
N HIS A 105 -8.10 7.01 12.16
CA HIS A 105 -9.45 7.27 11.62
C HIS A 105 -9.55 7.09 10.10
N SER A 106 -8.45 6.84 9.40
CA SER A 106 -8.45 6.65 7.96
C SER A 106 -7.50 5.53 7.55
N ALA A 107 -7.81 4.88 6.43
CA ALA A 107 -6.95 3.88 5.81
C ALA A 107 -7.17 3.87 4.29
N GLY A 108 -6.17 3.42 3.54
CA GLY A 108 -6.29 3.31 2.10
C GLY A 108 -5.38 2.24 1.51
N LEU A 109 -5.79 1.72 0.36
CA LEU A 109 -5.08 0.70 -0.41
C LEU A 109 -5.06 1.10 -1.88
N ILE A 110 -3.87 1.27 -2.43
CA ILE A 110 -3.68 1.50 -3.86
C ILE A 110 -2.83 0.37 -4.43
N ILE A 111 -3.31 -0.25 -5.51
CA ILE A 111 -2.55 -1.24 -6.28
C ILE A 111 -2.44 -0.75 -7.71
N VAL A 112 -1.23 -0.72 -8.22
CA VAL A 112 -0.91 -0.39 -9.62
C VAL A 112 -0.47 -1.66 -10.36
N SER A 113 -0.63 -1.66 -11.68
CA SER A 113 -0.26 -2.77 -12.56
C SER A 113 0.32 -2.21 -13.87
N ASP A 114 0.08 -2.89 -14.96
CA ASP A 114 0.54 -2.59 -16.33
C ASP A 114 -0.25 -1.49 -17.07
N VAL A 115 -1.22 -0.88 -16.40
CA VAL A 115 -2.05 0.21 -16.93
C VAL A 115 -1.69 1.55 -16.29
N SER A 116 -2.11 2.66 -16.91
CA SER A 116 -1.77 4.02 -16.46
C SER A 116 -2.61 4.54 -15.29
N TRP A 117 -3.49 3.72 -14.73
CA TRP A 117 -4.33 4.03 -13.57
C TRP A 117 -4.22 2.92 -12.51
N PRO A 118 -4.51 3.19 -11.24
CA PRO A 118 -4.58 2.17 -10.20
C PRO A 118 -5.66 1.13 -10.53
N VAL A 119 -5.31 -0.15 -10.51
CA VAL A 119 -6.29 -1.26 -10.64
C VAL A 119 -7.11 -1.46 -9.36
N THR A 120 -6.64 -0.93 -8.27
CA THR A 120 -7.35 -0.83 -6.98
C THR A 120 -7.05 0.53 -6.37
N ASP A 121 -8.08 1.24 -5.93
CA ASP A 121 -8.00 2.47 -5.13
C ASP A 121 -9.18 2.43 -4.16
N LEU A 122 -8.90 1.96 -2.93
CA LEU A 122 -9.87 1.83 -1.86
C LEU A 122 -9.50 2.78 -0.74
N ARG A 123 -10.50 3.50 -0.21
CA ARG A 123 -10.27 4.48 0.85
C ARG A 123 -11.38 4.46 1.88
N VAL A 124 -10.95 4.58 3.14
CA VAL A 124 -11.79 4.89 4.28
C VAL A 124 -11.34 6.26 4.78
N ASP A 125 -12.11 7.29 4.46
CA ASP A 125 -11.74 8.68 4.79
C ASP A 125 -11.96 9.00 6.27
N TRP A 126 -12.95 8.35 6.91
CA TRP A 126 -13.21 8.45 8.33
C TRP A 126 -13.97 7.22 8.85
N SER A 127 -13.43 6.60 9.92
CA SER A 127 -14.07 5.52 10.68
C SER A 127 -13.44 5.43 12.07
N GLU A 128 -14.13 4.82 13.00
CA GLU A 128 -13.54 4.41 14.30
C GLU A 128 -12.67 3.14 14.13
N ASP A 129 -12.93 2.32 13.10
CA ASP A 129 -12.21 1.08 12.80
C ASP A 129 -11.77 1.03 11.32
N PRO A 130 -10.94 1.99 10.83
CA PRO A 130 -10.71 2.19 9.39
C PRO A 130 -10.00 1.02 8.71
N VAL A 131 -9.17 0.26 9.43
CA VAL A 131 -8.46 -0.91 8.86
C VAL A 131 -9.42 -2.08 8.66
N ILE A 132 -10.38 -2.28 9.59
CA ILE A 132 -11.44 -3.29 9.45
C ILE A 132 -12.35 -2.95 8.27
N ASP A 133 -12.73 -1.69 8.14
CA ASP A 133 -13.55 -1.21 7.03
C ASP A 133 -12.81 -1.33 5.69
N LEU A 134 -11.51 -1.08 5.67
CA LEU A 134 -10.69 -1.27 4.47
C LEU A 134 -10.60 -2.75 4.06
N ASP A 135 -10.45 -3.67 5.03
CA ASP A 135 -10.50 -5.12 4.75
C ASP A 135 -11.86 -5.52 4.15
N ALA A 136 -12.96 -5.00 4.70
CA ALA A 136 -14.29 -5.25 4.16
C ALA A 136 -14.43 -4.73 2.72
N LEU A 137 -13.91 -3.54 2.41
CA LEU A 137 -13.86 -3.00 1.05
C LEU A 137 -13.00 -3.85 0.12
N TRP A 138 -11.84 -4.34 0.58
CA TRP A 138 -10.97 -5.22 -0.18
C TRP A 138 -11.66 -6.55 -0.53
N ARG A 139 -12.29 -7.19 0.44
CA ARG A 139 -13.06 -8.44 0.22
C ARG A 139 -14.19 -8.27 -0.77
N LEU A 140 -14.85 -7.10 -0.77
CA LEU A 140 -15.89 -6.76 -1.75
C LEU A 140 -15.32 -6.52 -3.14
N TRP A 141 -14.18 -5.80 -3.24
CA TRP A 141 -13.55 -5.39 -4.48
C TRP A 141 -12.80 -6.53 -5.18
N ARG A 142 -12.00 -7.29 -4.44
CA ARG A 142 -11.10 -8.32 -4.97
C ARG A 142 -11.73 -9.23 -6.04
N PRO A 143 -12.91 -9.84 -5.85
CA PRO A 143 -13.48 -10.76 -6.83
C PRO A 143 -13.91 -10.10 -8.14
N GLN A 144 -14.08 -8.78 -8.17
CA GLN A 144 -14.54 -8.03 -9.34
C GLN A 144 -13.43 -7.18 -10.00
N ALA A 145 -12.30 -7.00 -9.35
CA ALA A 145 -11.23 -6.11 -9.81
C ALA A 145 -10.79 -6.41 -11.26
N ASN A 146 -10.58 -7.69 -11.59
CA ASN A 146 -10.20 -8.09 -12.95
C ASN A 146 -11.32 -7.85 -13.99
N ALA A 147 -12.58 -8.05 -13.63
CA ALA A 147 -13.70 -7.79 -14.52
C ALA A 147 -13.78 -6.30 -14.88
N TYR A 148 -13.57 -5.41 -13.91
CA TYR A 148 -13.51 -3.96 -14.16
C TYR A 148 -12.30 -3.58 -15.02
N ARG A 149 -11.13 -4.17 -14.78
CA ARG A 149 -9.94 -3.95 -15.62
C ARG A 149 -10.19 -4.37 -17.06
N VAL A 150 -10.71 -5.58 -17.27
CA VAL A 150 -11.05 -6.10 -18.62
C VAL A 150 -12.06 -5.17 -19.29
N ARG A 151 -13.12 -4.76 -18.60
CA ARG A 151 -14.14 -3.85 -19.15
C ARG A 151 -13.58 -2.50 -19.59
N ALA A 152 -12.56 -1.99 -18.89
CA ALA A 152 -11.91 -0.74 -19.28
C ALA A 152 -11.01 -0.89 -20.51
N LEU A 153 -10.38 -2.07 -20.72
CA LEU A 153 -9.44 -2.32 -21.81
C LEU A 153 -10.08 -2.92 -23.06
N ASP A 154 -10.99 -3.87 -22.86
CA ASP A 154 -11.71 -4.59 -23.90
C ASP A 154 -13.12 -4.90 -23.39
N PRO A 155 -14.07 -3.98 -23.56
CA PRO A 155 -15.45 -4.16 -23.06
C PRO A 155 -16.18 -5.33 -23.70
N ALA A 156 -15.79 -5.76 -24.92
CA ALA A 156 -16.39 -6.91 -25.58
C ALA A 156 -15.99 -8.24 -24.92
N ALA A 157 -14.83 -8.30 -24.28
CA ALA A 157 -14.37 -9.48 -23.54
C ALA A 157 -14.78 -9.46 -22.06
N ALA A 158 -15.43 -8.41 -21.58
CA ALA A 158 -15.81 -8.29 -20.18
C ALA A 158 -16.96 -9.25 -19.84
N PRO A 159 -16.96 -9.88 -18.64
CA PRO A 159 -18.08 -10.71 -18.21
C PRO A 159 -19.35 -9.88 -18.04
N SER A 160 -20.51 -10.48 -18.38
CA SER A 160 -21.83 -9.89 -18.11
C SER A 160 -22.08 -9.81 -16.60
N TYR A 161 -22.76 -8.77 -16.16
CA TYR A 161 -23.28 -8.67 -14.78
C TYR A 161 -24.60 -9.44 -14.58
N GLY A 162 -25.19 -10.00 -15.64
CA GLY A 162 -26.45 -10.73 -15.57
C GLY A 162 -27.66 -9.85 -15.26
N VAL A 163 -27.59 -8.56 -15.54
CA VAL A 163 -28.69 -7.60 -15.38
C VAL A 163 -29.30 -7.26 -16.74
N ALA A 164 -30.56 -6.81 -16.76
CA ALA A 164 -31.23 -6.39 -17.98
C ALA A 164 -30.46 -5.29 -18.71
N GLY A 165 -30.20 -5.46 -20.00
CA GLY A 165 -29.39 -4.57 -20.83
C GLY A 165 -27.87 -4.87 -20.85
N ASP A 166 -27.42 -5.83 -20.06
CA ASP A 166 -26.05 -6.38 -20.08
C ASP A 166 -26.10 -7.87 -20.48
N GLU A 167 -26.93 -8.17 -21.47
CA GLU A 167 -27.00 -9.47 -22.11
C GLU A 167 -25.75 -9.58 -22.98
N GLY A 168 -24.81 -10.43 -22.52
CA GLY A 168 -23.47 -10.53 -23.10
C GLY A 168 -23.47 -10.53 -24.63
N ALA A 169 -22.44 -9.93 -25.23
CA ALA A 169 -22.25 -9.90 -26.67
C ALA A 169 -22.39 -11.32 -27.23
N ILE A 170 -23.38 -11.52 -28.09
CA ILE A 170 -23.66 -12.73 -28.85
C ILE A 170 -22.53 -12.96 -29.84
#